data_d4fa3ee9254f08996f5a0188a453c756
#
_entry.id   d4fa3ee9254f08996f5a0188a453c756
#
_cell.length_a   1.000
_cell.length_b   1.000
_cell.length_c   1.000
_cell.angle_alpha   90.00
_cell.angle_beta   90.00
_cell.angle_gamma   90.00
#
_symmetry.space_group_name_H-M   'P 1'
#
loop_
_entity.id
_entity.type
_entity.pdbx_description
1 polymer ?
#
loop_
_entity_poly.entity_id
_entity_poly.type
_entity_poly.pdbx_seq_one_letter_code
_entity_poly.pdbx_strand_id
1 'polypeptide(L)'
;MSGLSDWRVMPAVALLAVLGLAGCEQKQQQDHAASTAPKEVEAIEVKAESFTVVDELPGRIEPVRVAQVRARVAGIVLTRNFEEGADVKAGAVLFQIDPAPFKAALSKAQGDLARTEATLFETQATVKRYESLVEIEAVSRQTFDTARSALQNAIAAKKSAQADVETARLNLGYATVKAPISGRIGRAMVTEGALVGQGETTLLATIQQLDPVYADFTQPVADALQMRAAIQEGRLPKGGEDALSLSVDGTDYKSTGTLLFTDVAVDRTTGQVSLRARFANPKGVLLPGMYVRVRTPQRVDANAILVPQRAVQRSSDGAARVMVIVQDGTVEVRPVKTGAMQDSRWQITEGLKAGEQVVVGNMTGLNSGDKVVAKSPSAQPQSKSQ
;
A
#
# COMPACT_ATOMS: atom_id res chain seq x y z
N MET A 1 -61.16 38.90 28.57
CA MET A 1 -61.09 39.96 29.54
C MET A 1 -60.10 40.93 28.92
N SER A 2 -60.60 41.95 28.25
CA SER A 2 -60.74 43.34 28.62
C SER A 2 -59.38 44.07 28.63
N GLY A 3 -59.10 45.16 27.92
CA GLY A 3 -59.86 46.19 27.28
C GLY A 3 -58.82 47.17 26.71
N LEU A 4 -59.04 47.76 25.55
CA LEU A 4 -59.62 49.05 25.32
C LEU A 4 -58.88 50.22 26.01
N SER A 5 -58.35 51.16 25.26
CA SER A 5 -58.95 52.47 24.87
C SER A 5 -57.82 53.36 24.33
N ASP A 6 -57.93 53.87 23.10
CA ASP A 6 -58.53 55.10 22.65
C ASP A 6 -57.89 56.38 23.22
N TRP A 7 -57.44 57.30 22.32
CA TRP A 7 -57.92 58.65 22.01
C TRP A 7 -56.88 59.45 21.20
N ARG A 8 -57.14 59.75 19.92
CA ARG A 8 -57.74 60.93 19.33
C ARG A 8 -57.19 62.23 19.90
N VAL A 9 -56.67 63.12 19.02
CA VAL A 9 -57.26 64.35 18.56
C VAL A 9 -56.30 65.12 17.65
N MET A 10 -56.76 65.45 16.44
CA MET A 10 -56.40 66.61 15.59
C MET A 10 -56.89 67.90 16.26
N PRO A 11 -56.64 69.16 15.82
CA PRO A 11 -56.51 69.62 14.42
C PRO A 11 -55.61 70.85 14.12
N ALA A 12 -55.31 71.03 12.85
CA ALA A 12 -55.67 72.15 11.97
C ALA A 12 -54.94 73.55 12.02
N VAL A 13 -54.85 74.10 10.79
CA VAL A 13 -54.83 75.52 10.38
C VAL A 13 -53.45 76.14 10.20
N ALA A 14 -53.09 76.81 9.15
CA ALA A 14 -53.55 77.29 7.87
C ALA A 14 -52.36 77.95 7.15
N LEU A 15 -52.30 77.85 5.89
CA LEU A 15 -52.54 78.78 4.79
C LEU A 15 -51.57 79.97 4.60
N LEU A 16 -51.20 80.18 3.33
CA LEU A 16 -50.58 81.31 2.62
C LEU A 16 -49.05 81.49 2.72
N ALA A 17 -48.32 81.51 1.63
CA ALA A 17 -48.37 82.40 0.50
C ALA A 17 -47.62 81.97 -0.72
N VAL A 18 -48.13 82.25 -1.86
CA VAL A 18 -47.71 82.07 -3.24
C VAL A 18 -46.62 83.07 -3.64
N LEU A 19 -45.93 82.79 -4.72
CA LEU A 19 -45.05 83.45 -5.68
C LEU A 19 -43.57 83.15 -5.49
N GLY A 20 -43.00 82.51 -6.47
CA GLY A 20 -42.68 82.91 -7.76
C GLY A 20 -41.24 82.51 -8.09
N LEU A 21 -41.06 82.03 -9.22
CA LEU A 21 -39.92 82.12 -10.15
C LEU A 21 -39.40 80.82 -10.69
N ALA A 22 -39.68 80.69 -11.96
CA ALA A 22 -39.13 79.74 -12.89
C ALA A 22 -37.60 79.77 -12.86
N GLY A 23 -36.99 78.59 -12.76
CA GLY A 23 -35.57 78.44 -12.89
C GLY A 23 -35.26 77.03 -13.36
N CYS A 24 -35.10 76.91 -14.66
CA CYS A 24 -34.36 75.84 -15.44
C CYS A 24 -34.09 74.53 -14.77
N GLU A 25 -34.86 73.53 -15.15
CA GLU A 25 -34.61 72.16 -15.08
C GLU A 25 -33.40 71.78 -15.99
N GLN A 26 -32.19 71.86 -15.45
CA GLN A 26 -31.02 71.36 -16.10
C GLN A 26 -30.87 69.89 -15.68
N LYS A 27 -31.44 69.04 -16.52
CA LYS A 27 -31.29 67.62 -16.48
C LYS A 27 -29.79 67.31 -16.67
N GLN A 28 -29.06 67.13 -15.57
CA GLN A 28 -27.73 66.51 -15.60
C GLN A 28 -27.94 65.08 -16.00
N GLN A 29 -27.88 64.85 -17.29
CA GLN A 29 -27.48 63.55 -17.82
C GLN A 29 -26.06 63.33 -17.36
N GLN A 30 -25.87 62.58 -16.25
CA GLN A 30 -24.61 61.91 -15.98
C GLN A 30 -24.47 60.83 -17.02
N ASP A 31 -23.86 61.19 -18.16
CA ASP A 31 -23.17 60.23 -19.00
C ASP A 31 -22.16 59.53 -18.12
N HIS A 32 -22.48 58.30 -17.68
CA HIS A 32 -21.48 57.33 -17.31
C HIS A 32 -20.71 57.01 -18.58
N ALA A 33 -19.80 57.90 -19.00
CA ALA A 33 -18.72 57.57 -19.90
C ALA A 33 -17.92 56.48 -19.17
N ALA A 34 -18.17 55.20 -19.50
CA ALA A 34 -17.35 54.10 -19.11
C ALA A 34 -15.91 54.46 -19.46
N SER A 35 -15.06 54.55 -18.44
CA SER A 35 -13.63 54.76 -18.58
C SER A 35 -13.08 53.82 -19.64
N THR A 36 -12.79 54.38 -20.83
CA THR A 36 -12.26 53.63 -22.01
C THR A 36 -10.75 53.33 -21.90
N ALA A 37 -10.17 53.50 -20.73
CA ALA A 37 -8.79 53.07 -20.51
C ALA A 37 -8.79 51.55 -20.32
N PRO A 38 -8.01 50.81 -21.11
CA PRO A 38 -7.93 49.38 -20.97
C PRO A 38 -7.37 49.00 -19.58
N LYS A 39 -8.09 48.14 -18.86
CA LYS A 39 -7.65 47.68 -17.53
C LYS A 39 -6.47 46.73 -17.68
N GLU A 40 -5.43 46.94 -16.88
CA GLU A 40 -4.29 45.98 -16.85
C GLU A 40 -4.71 44.70 -16.07
N VAL A 41 -4.54 43.54 -16.70
CA VAL A 41 -4.84 42.23 -16.10
C VAL A 41 -3.64 41.33 -16.21
N GLU A 42 -3.44 40.46 -15.20
CA GLU A 42 -2.49 39.37 -15.33
C GLU A 42 -3.13 38.24 -16.14
N ALA A 43 -2.46 37.81 -17.21
CA ALA A 43 -2.93 36.73 -18.06
C ALA A 43 -1.81 35.73 -18.37
N ILE A 44 -2.21 34.48 -18.55
CA ILE A 44 -1.33 33.40 -19.00
C ILE A 44 -1.83 32.84 -20.33
N GLU A 45 -0.91 32.50 -21.22
CA GLU A 45 -1.21 31.69 -22.39
C GLU A 45 -1.38 30.23 -21.97
N VAL A 46 -2.51 29.64 -22.32
CA VAL A 46 -2.83 28.25 -22.00
C VAL A 46 -2.14 27.35 -23.00
N LYS A 47 -1.35 26.40 -22.50
CA LYS A 47 -0.64 25.42 -23.32
C LYS A 47 -1.18 24.03 -23.04
N ALA A 48 -1.16 23.19 -24.09
CA ALA A 48 -1.38 21.77 -23.91
C ALA A 48 -0.10 21.17 -23.29
N GLU A 49 -0.24 20.52 -22.15
CA GLU A 49 0.87 19.84 -21.46
C GLU A 49 0.45 18.42 -21.04
N SER A 50 1.44 17.55 -20.87
CA SER A 50 1.18 16.21 -20.39
C SER A 50 0.81 16.28 -18.90
N PHE A 51 -0.34 15.77 -18.53
CA PHE A 51 -0.85 15.75 -17.17
C PHE A 51 -1.20 14.33 -16.74
N THR A 52 -0.60 13.89 -15.62
CA THR A 52 -0.92 12.59 -15.04
C THR A 52 -1.91 12.77 -13.91
N VAL A 53 -3.10 12.22 -14.07
CA VAL A 53 -4.09 12.15 -12.98
C VAL A 53 -3.64 11.09 -12.00
N VAL A 54 -3.46 11.48 -10.74
CA VAL A 54 -2.99 10.61 -9.66
C VAL A 54 -4.08 10.52 -8.60
N ASP A 55 -4.46 9.30 -8.23
CA ASP A 55 -5.35 9.04 -7.11
C ASP A 55 -4.56 8.69 -5.85
N GLU A 56 -5.03 9.17 -4.71
CA GLU A 56 -4.53 8.77 -3.40
C GLU A 56 -5.43 7.71 -2.79
N LEU A 57 -4.91 6.50 -2.67
CA LEU A 57 -5.64 5.36 -2.14
C LEU A 57 -5.15 5.01 -0.74
N PRO A 58 -6.06 4.82 0.23
CA PRO A 58 -5.68 4.36 1.56
C PRO A 58 -5.19 2.92 1.49
N GLY A 59 -4.09 2.64 2.17
CA GLY A 59 -3.50 1.32 2.21
C GLY A 59 -2.96 0.97 3.59
N ARG A 60 -2.50 -0.28 3.72
CA ARG A 60 -1.88 -0.80 4.93
C ARG A 60 -0.59 -1.52 4.59
N ILE A 61 0.42 -1.33 5.41
CA ILE A 61 1.71 -2.02 5.27
C ILE A 61 1.58 -3.45 5.76
N GLU A 62 2.06 -4.38 4.93
CA GLU A 62 2.17 -5.80 5.23
C GLU A 62 3.60 -6.30 5.06
N PRO A 63 4.07 -7.24 5.89
CA PRO A 63 5.40 -7.81 5.73
C PRO A 63 5.42 -8.77 4.52
N VAL A 64 6.55 -8.85 3.83
CA VAL A 64 6.70 -9.79 2.69
C VAL A 64 6.58 -11.24 3.14
N ARG A 65 7.12 -11.57 4.32
CA ARG A 65 7.04 -12.90 4.93
C ARG A 65 6.81 -12.78 6.42
N VAL A 66 5.95 -13.67 6.91
CA VAL A 66 5.74 -13.88 8.35
C VAL A 66 6.03 -15.34 8.65
N ALA A 67 6.94 -15.58 9.56
CA ALA A 67 7.25 -16.95 10.04
C ALA A 67 6.90 -17.06 11.52
N GLN A 68 5.94 -17.91 11.82
CA GLN A 68 5.63 -18.31 13.19
C GLN A 68 6.61 -19.42 13.60
N VAL A 69 7.47 -19.12 14.56
CA VAL A 69 8.40 -20.08 15.14
C VAL A 69 7.65 -20.86 16.22
N ARG A 70 7.47 -22.17 16.00
CA ARG A 70 6.72 -23.04 16.90
C ARG A 70 7.58 -24.21 17.39
N ALA A 71 7.34 -24.68 18.61
CA ALA A 71 7.96 -25.89 19.13
C ALA A 71 7.49 -27.10 18.34
N ARG A 72 8.45 -27.92 17.84
CA ARG A 72 8.18 -29.15 17.09
C ARG A 72 8.31 -30.42 17.94
N VAL A 73 8.92 -30.29 19.13
CA VAL A 73 9.08 -31.34 20.14
C VAL A 73 8.68 -30.79 21.50
N ALA A 74 8.20 -31.68 22.38
CA ALA A 74 7.83 -31.32 23.73
C ALA A 74 9.07 -31.28 24.64
N GLY A 75 9.14 -30.28 25.51
CA GLY A 75 10.24 -30.16 26.48
C GLY A 75 10.28 -28.79 27.15
N ILE A 76 11.23 -28.62 28.06
CA ILE A 76 11.45 -27.38 28.79
C ILE A 76 12.38 -26.47 28.00
N VAL A 77 12.05 -25.21 27.85
CA VAL A 77 12.92 -24.21 27.24
C VAL A 77 14.05 -23.87 28.22
N LEU A 78 15.29 -24.14 27.85
CA LEU A 78 16.47 -23.87 28.68
C LEU A 78 16.99 -22.45 28.49
N THR A 79 17.11 -22.01 27.22
CA THR A 79 17.68 -20.68 26.90
C THR A 79 16.94 -20.02 25.73
N ARG A 80 16.93 -18.70 25.76
CA ARG A 80 16.56 -17.81 24.65
C ARG A 80 17.81 -17.07 24.17
N ASN A 81 18.16 -17.23 22.89
CA ASN A 81 19.41 -16.75 22.32
C ASN A 81 19.21 -15.56 21.37
N PHE A 82 18.25 -14.71 21.61
CA PHE A 82 18.01 -13.47 20.83
C PHE A 82 17.48 -12.36 21.73
N GLU A 83 17.64 -11.13 21.27
CA GLU A 83 17.00 -9.95 21.84
C GLU A 83 15.68 -9.68 21.11
N GLU A 84 14.64 -9.34 21.86
CA GLU A 84 13.33 -9.02 21.30
C GLU A 84 13.40 -7.73 20.45
N GLY A 85 12.81 -7.76 19.27
CA GLY A 85 12.88 -6.66 18.32
C GLY A 85 14.17 -6.58 17.50
N ALA A 86 15.14 -7.48 17.72
CA ALA A 86 16.38 -7.54 16.94
C ALA A 86 16.18 -8.17 15.55
N ASP A 87 17.11 -7.91 14.66
CA ASP A 87 17.17 -8.57 13.37
C ASP A 87 17.93 -9.89 13.48
N VAL A 88 17.30 -10.98 13.02
CA VAL A 88 17.85 -12.32 13.05
C VAL A 88 18.08 -12.83 11.62
N LYS A 89 19.12 -13.67 11.43
CA LYS A 89 19.41 -14.32 10.17
C LYS A 89 18.76 -15.71 10.13
N ALA A 90 18.35 -16.17 8.95
CA ALA A 90 17.90 -17.54 8.76
C ALA A 90 18.97 -18.53 9.27
N GLY A 91 18.53 -19.57 10.02
CA GLY A 91 19.41 -20.54 10.66
C GLY A 91 19.95 -20.14 12.04
N ALA A 92 19.80 -18.87 12.48
CA ALA A 92 20.20 -18.47 13.84
C ALA A 92 19.43 -19.26 14.89
N VAL A 93 20.13 -19.68 15.95
CA VAL A 93 19.51 -20.38 17.09
C VAL A 93 18.72 -19.38 17.92
N LEU A 94 17.42 -19.66 18.11
CA LEU A 94 16.50 -18.79 18.84
C LEU A 94 16.23 -19.32 20.25
N PHE A 95 15.89 -20.60 20.35
CA PHE A 95 15.61 -21.25 21.61
C PHE A 95 16.32 -22.61 21.67
N GLN A 96 16.68 -23.01 22.89
CA GLN A 96 17.14 -24.34 23.18
C GLN A 96 16.14 -25.04 24.11
N ILE A 97 15.49 -26.07 23.59
CA ILE A 97 14.68 -27.00 24.40
C ILE A 97 15.63 -28.03 24.98
N ASP A 98 15.35 -28.57 26.16
CA ASP A 98 16.20 -29.56 26.83
C ASP A 98 16.53 -30.75 25.89
N PRO A 99 17.78 -30.92 25.46
CA PRO A 99 18.17 -31.95 24.54
C PRO A 99 18.45 -33.32 25.25
N ALA A 100 18.47 -33.36 26.59
CA ALA A 100 18.89 -34.55 27.31
C ALA A 100 18.02 -35.80 27.02
N PRO A 101 16.66 -35.71 27.03
CA PRO A 101 15.80 -36.81 26.70
C PRO A 101 16.03 -37.34 25.25
N PHE A 102 16.22 -36.40 24.32
CA PHE A 102 16.43 -36.73 22.91
C PHE A 102 17.80 -37.35 22.64
N LYS A 103 18.85 -36.91 23.35
CA LYS A 103 20.18 -37.54 23.33
C LYS A 103 20.10 -38.97 23.83
N ALA A 104 19.40 -39.23 24.93
CA ALA A 104 19.20 -40.54 25.48
C ALA A 104 18.42 -41.45 24.48
N ALA A 105 17.37 -40.94 23.84
CA ALA A 105 16.60 -41.66 22.82
C ALA A 105 17.47 -42.01 21.60
N LEU A 106 18.30 -41.11 21.14
CA LEU A 106 19.23 -41.33 20.03
C LEU A 106 20.25 -42.40 20.39
N SER A 107 20.84 -42.32 21.58
CA SER A 107 21.81 -43.32 22.06
C SER A 107 21.18 -44.71 22.13
N LYS A 108 19.93 -44.84 22.62
CA LYS A 108 19.16 -46.08 22.62
C LYS A 108 18.98 -46.64 21.20
N ALA A 109 18.49 -45.83 20.26
CA ALA A 109 18.26 -46.21 18.88
C ALA A 109 19.56 -46.67 18.19
N GLN A 110 20.70 -46.02 18.48
CA GLN A 110 22.02 -46.43 17.99
C GLN A 110 22.45 -47.81 18.56
N GLY A 111 22.16 -48.07 19.84
CA GLY A 111 22.42 -49.40 20.43
C GLY A 111 21.58 -50.50 19.79
N ASP A 112 20.31 -50.23 19.52
CA ASP A 112 19.43 -51.18 18.81
C ASP A 112 19.88 -51.44 17.36
N LEU A 113 20.35 -50.38 16.66
CA LEU A 113 20.97 -50.57 15.33
C LEU A 113 22.20 -51.44 15.39
N ALA A 114 23.13 -51.21 16.31
CA ALA A 114 24.32 -52.01 16.48
C ALA A 114 24.00 -53.50 16.74
N ARG A 115 22.94 -53.77 17.53
CA ARG A 115 22.46 -55.13 17.77
C ARG A 115 21.94 -55.78 16.49
N THR A 116 21.15 -55.09 15.68
CA THR A 116 20.64 -55.63 14.41
C THR A 116 21.74 -55.81 13.36
N GLU A 117 22.79 -55.00 13.38
CA GLU A 117 23.97 -55.15 12.54
C GLU A 117 24.77 -56.41 12.89
N ALA A 118 24.91 -56.69 14.19
CA ALA A 118 25.55 -57.94 14.63
C ALA A 118 24.76 -59.17 14.19
N THR A 119 23.42 -59.16 14.31
CA THR A 119 22.55 -60.24 13.82
C THR A 119 22.63 -60.41 12.30
N LEU A 120 22.70 -59.32 11.56
CA LEU A 120 22.87 -59.34 10.12
C LEU A 120 24.20 -59.96 9.74
N PHE A 121 25.30 -59.60 10.41
CA PHE A 121 26.64 -60.21 10.18
C PHE A 121 26.61 -61.67 10.43
N GLU A 122 26.02 -62.21 11.52
CA GLU A 122 25.88 -63.60 11.85
C GLU A 122 25.07 -64.34 10.78
N THR A 123 23.91 -63.84 10.37
CA THR A 123 23.07 -64.53 9.36
C THR A 123 23.72 -64.51 7.98
N GLN A 124 24.44 -63.44 7.61
CA GLN A 124 25.21 -63.38 6.38
C GLN A 124 26.33 -64.48 6.37
N ALA A 125 27.07 -64.58 7.48
CA ALA A 125 28.10 -65.60 7.62
C ALA A 125 27.54 -67.04 7.53
N THR A 126 26.33 -67.25 8.10
CA THR A 126 25.63 -68.56 8.05
C THR A 126 25.19 -68.91 6.62
N VAL A 127 24.53 -67.96 5.91
CA VAL A 127 24.12 -68.16 4.51
C VAL A 127 25.35 -68.46 3.64
N LYS A 128 26.40 -67.63 3.77
CA LYS A 128 27.65 -67.85 2.99
C LYS A 128 28.25 -69.20 3.24
N ARG A 129 28.21 -69.73 4.46
CA ARG A 129 28.70 -71.08 4.79
C ARG A 129 27.82 -72.19 4.17
N TYR A 130 26.47 -72.00 4.23
CA TYR A 130 25.55 -73.00 3.69
C TYR A 130 25.48 -73.00 2.16
N GLU A 131 25.78 -71.89 1.50
CA GLU A 131 25.84 -71.76 0.04
C GLU A 131 26.81 -72.80 -0.55
N SER A 132 28.04 -72.92 0.00
CA SER A 132 29.00 -73.92 -0.43
C SER A 132 28.66 -75.37 -0.03
N LEU A 133 27.95 -75.61 1.09
CA LEU A 133 27.55 -76.88 1.59
C LEU A 133 26.35 -77.52 0.85
N VAL A 134 25.44 -76.66 0.35
CA VAL A 134 24.26 -77.13 -0.40
C VAL A 134 24.63 -77.55 -1.80
N GLU A 135 25.70 -77.03 -2.40
CA GLU A 135 26.20 -77.40 -3.69
C GLU A 135 26.76 -78.88 -3.68
N ILE A 136 27.33 -79.28 -2.54
CA ILE A 136 27.85 -80.67 -2.35
C ILE A 136 26.88 -81.57 -1.58
N GLU A 137 25.59 -81.14 -1.47
CA GLU A 137 24.51 -81.88 -0.77
C GLU A 137 24.79 -82.19 0.73
N ALA A 138 25.73 -81.48 1.36
CA ALA A 138 26.04 -81.62 2.77
C ALA A 138 25.02 -81.00 3.74
N VAL A 139 24.14 -80.14 3.25
CA VAL A 139 23.01 -79.62 3.96
C VAL A 139 21.72 -79.63 3.10
N SER A 140 20.55 -79.77 3.73
CA SER A 140 19.29 -79.79 2.99
C SER A 140 18.93 -78.41 2.39
N ARG A 141 18.29 -78.48 1.22
CA ARG A 141 17.76 -77.25 0.61
C ARG A 141 16.85 -76.44 1.56
N GLN A 142 16.00 -77.13 2.34
CA GLN A 142 15.14 -76.51 3.35
C GLN A 142 15.94 -75.70 4.40
N THR A 143 17.09 -76.28 4.87
CA THR A 143 17.99 -75.63 5.83
C THR A 143 18.56 -74.32 5.24
N PHE A 144 19.00 -74.35 3.98
CA PHE A 144 19.52 -73.20 3.26
C PHE A 144 18.48 -72.17 3.04
N ASP A 145 17.26 -72.55 2.62
CA ASP A 145 16.13 -71.57 2.42
C ASP A 145 15.74 -70.94 3.73
N THR A 146 15.75 -71.64 4.86
CA THR A 146 15.54 -71.13 6.20
C THR A 146 16.61 -70.10 6.56
N ALA A 147 17.88 -70.38 6.32
CA ALA A 147 18.95 -69.41 6.59
C ALA A 147 18.88 -68.21 5.71
N ARG A 148 18.49 -68.33 4.44
CA ARG A 148 18.27 -67.26 3.50
C ARG A 148 17.08 -66.33 3.96
N SER A 149 16.00 -66.96 4.43
CA SER A 149 14.86 -66.21 4.99
C SER A 149 15.24 -65.44 6.25
N ALA A 150 16.07 -66.03 7.14
CA ALA A 150 16.62 -65.39 8.32
C ALA A 150 17.48 -64.16 7.95
N LEU A 151 18.31 -64.30 6.90
CA LEU A 151 19.10 -63.16 6.37
C LEU A 151 18.20 -62.02 5.88
N GLN A 152 17.16 -62.34 5.11
CA GLN A 152 16.21 -61.30 4.64
C GLN A 152 15.54 -60.59 5.81
N ASN A 153 15.13 -61.33 6.85
CA ASN A 153 14.57 -60.75 8.07
C ASN A 153 15.59 -59.85 8.79
N ALA A 154 16.86 -60.25 8.88
CA ALA A 154 17.90 -59.45 9.49
C ALA A 154 18.19 -58.15 8.69
N ILE A 155 18.17 -58.22 7.35
CA ILE A 155 18.28 -57.01 6.49
C ILE A 155 17.12 -56.06 6.75
N ALA A 156 15.89 -56.56 6.83
CA ALA A 156 14.70 -55.74 7.10
C ALA A 156 14.76 -55.09 8.51
N ALA A 157 15.19 -55.87 9.53
CA ALA A 157 15.34 -55.39 10.90
C ALA A 157 16.41 -54.25 11.00
N LYS A 158 17.56 -54.41 10.32
CA LYS A 158 18.56 -53.35 10.25
C LYS A 158 17.98 -52.06 9.62
N LYS A 159 17.25 -52.20 8.51
CA LYS A 159 16.65 -51.06 7.83
C LYS A 159 15.66 -50.32 8.75
N SER A 160 14.85 -51.06 9.53
CA SER A 160 13.94 -50.45 10.52
C SER A 160 14.71 -49.71 11.61
N ALA A 161 15.74 -50.34 12.21
CA ALA A 161 16.56 -49.69 13.23
C ALA A 161 17.32 -48.44 12.72
N GLN A 162 17.71 -48.43 11.45
CA GLN A 162 18.27 -47.23 10.80
C GLN A 162 17.26 -46.08 10.74
N ALA A 163 15.99 -46.37 10.41
CA ALA A 163 14.92 -45.37 10.40
C ALA A 163 14.62 -44.81 11.82
N ASP A 164 14.71 -45.68 12.86
CA ASP A 164 14.55 -45.26 14.26
C ASP A 164 15.67 -44.31 14.69
N VAL A 165 16.92 -44.56 14.32
CA VAL A 165 18.07 -43.69 14.54
C VAL A 165 17.86 -42.33 13.88
N GLU A 166 17.39 -42.31 12.62
CA GLU A 166 17.13 -41.05 11.90
C GLU A 166 15.99 -40.24 12.56
N THR A 167 14.92 -40.91 12.98
CA THR A 167 13.83 -40.30 13.71
C THR A 167 14.31 -39.66 15.03
N ALA A 168 15.11 -40.36 15.82
CA ALA A 168 15.68 -39.85 17.04
C ALA A 168 16.62 -38.66 16.80
N ARG A 169 17.42 -38.71 15.72
CA ARG A 169 18.30 -37.61 15.30
C ARG A 169 17.51 -36.35 14.92
N LEU A 170 16.43 -36.53 14.15
CA LEU A 170 15.55 -35.41 13.78
C LEU A 170 14.93 -34.75 15.01
N ASN A 171 14.43 -35.57 15.96
CA ASN A 171 13.84 -35.04 17.20
C ASN A 171 14.86 -34.27 18.05
N LEU A 172 16.11 -34.78 18.14
CA LEU A 172 17.19 -34.03 18.77
C LEU A 172 17.50 -32.74 18.06
N GLY A 173 17.46 -32.71 16.72
CA GLY A 173 17.64 -31.52 15.92
C GLY A 173 16.54 -30.46 16.19
N TYR A 174 15.30 -30.91 16.40
CA TYR A 174 14.17 -30.02 16.72
C TYR A 174 14.21 -29.43 18.12
N ALA A 175 14.99 -29.98 19.05
CA ALA A 175 15.25 -29.38 20.34
C ALA A 175 16.04 -28.06 20.22
N THR A 176 16.78 -27.85 19.13
CA THR A 176 17.40 -26.57 18.78
C THR A 176 16.52 -25.82 17.80
N VAL A 177 15.79 -24.83 18.28
CA VAL A 177 14.86 -24.04 17.47
C VAL A 177 15.62 -22.96 16.73
N LYS A 178 15.53 -22.95 15.39
CA LYS A 178 16.24 -22.01 14.51
C LYS A 178 15.27 -21.12 13.76
N ALA A 179 15.74 -19.92 13.38
CA ALA A 179 15.02 -19.00 12.54
C ALA A 179 14.79 -19.57 11.12
N PRO A 180 13.54 -19.71 10.64
CA PRO A 180 13.26 -20.23 9.30
C PRO A 180 13.53 -19.21 8.20
N ILE A 181 13.45 -17.91 8.51
CA ILE A 181 13.69 -16.78 7.62
C ILE A 181 14.56 -15.73 8.32
N SER A 182 15.23 -14.89 7.53
CA SER A 182 15.84 -13.66 8.04
C SER A 182 14.76 -12.58 8.18
N GLY A 183 14.87 -11.71 9.20
CA GLY A 183 13.94 -10.62 9.46
C GLY A 183 13.98 -10.18 10.90
N ARG A 184 13.05 -9.30 11.28
CA ARG A 184 12.92 -8.81 12.64
C ARG A 184 12.09 -9.78 13.49
N ILE A 185 12.66 -10.25 14.59
CA ILE A 185 11.97 -11.11 15.54
C ILE A 185 11.15 -10.25 16.50
N GLY A 186 9.92 -10.66 16.77
CA GLY A 186 9.06 -10.02 17.77
C GLY A 186 9.41 -10.44 19.19
N ARG A 187 8.49 -10.20 20.12
CA ARG A 187 8.62 -10.65 21.51
C ARG A 187 8.61 -12.18 21.60
N ALA A 188 9.28 -12.71 22.60
CA ALA A 188 9.14 -14.11 22.98
C ALA A 188 7.74 -14.34 23.60
N MET A 189 7.09 -15.43 23.18
CA MET A 189 5.76 -15.81 23.70
C MET A 189 5.88 -16.79 24.88
N VAL A 190 7.10 -17.25 25.16
CA VAL A 190 7.45 -18.16 26.26
C VAL A 190 8.76 -17.71 26.89
N THR A 191 8.95 -18.06 28.17
CA THR A 191 10.17 -17.77 28.94
C THR A 191 10.98 -19.04 29.19
N GLU A 192 12.23 -18.90 29.63
CA GLU A 192 13.02 -20.02 30.12
C GLU A 192 12.29 -20.71 31.29
N GLY A 193 12.38 -22.04 31.33
CA GLY A 193 11.65 -22.87 32.28
C GLY A 193 10.24 -23.28 31.81
N ALA A 194 9.71 -22.66 30.75
CA ALA A 194 8.39 -23.02 30.23
C ALA A 194 8.41 -24.40 29.55
N LEU A 195 7.35 -25.18 29.79
CA LEU A 195 7.09 -26.43 29.07
C LEU A 195 6.36 -26.13 27.77
N VAL A 196 6.90 -26.59 26.65
CA VAL A 196 6.38 -26.33 25.31
C VAL A 196 6.13 -27.64 24.54
N GLY A 197 5.33 -27.59 23.48
CA GLY A 197 5.11 -28.72 22.56
C GLY A 197 4.25 -29.85 23.13
N GLN A 198 3.50 -29.65 24.24
CA GLN A 198 2.54 -30.61 24.74
C GLN A 198 1.13 -30.32 24.19
N GLY A 199 0.52 -31.31 23.56
CA GLY A 199 -0.84 -31.25 23.01
C GLY A 199 -0.90 -30.43 21.74
N GLU A 200 -0.70 -29.12 21.80
CA GLU A 200 -0.66 -28.22 20.65
C GLU A 200 0.74 -27.65 20.40
N THR A 201 1.02 -27.30 19.16
CA THR A 201 2.30 -26.66 18.80
C THR A 201 2.38 -25.26 19.39
N THR A 202 3.16 -25.10 20.45
CA THR A 202 3.34 -23.83 21.16
C THR A 202 4.05 -22.81 20.28
N LEU A 203 3.45 -21.60 20.13
CA LEU A 203 4.08 -20.45 19.48
C LEU A 203 5.18 -19.90 20.39
N LEU A 204 6.40 -19.81 19.87
CA LEU A 204 7.57 -19.31 20.61
C LEU A 204 7.89 -17.86 20.27
N ALA A 205 7.88 -17.49 19.00
CA ALA A 205 8.12 -16.15 18.50
C ALA A 205 7.58 -16.01 17.08
N THR A 206 7.49 -14.76 16.59
CA THR A 206 7.17 -14.46 15.20
C THR A 206 8.31 -13.66 14.58
N ILE A 207 8.73 -14.03 13.37
CA ILE A 207 9.73 -13.30 12.59
C ILE A 207 9.03 -12.69 11.39
N GLN A 208 9.30 -11.40 11.13
CA GLN A 208 8.73 -10.66 10.01
C GLN A 208 9.84 -10.09 9.14
N GLN A 209 9.75 -10.31 7.84
CA GLN A 209 10.65 -9.68 6.89
C GLN A 209 10.12 -8.29 6.57
N LEU A 210 10.89 -7.25 6.96
CA LEU A 210 10.49 -5.84 6.87
C LEU A 210 11.14 -5.10 5.70
N ASP A 211 12.04 -5.73 4.96
CA ASP A 211 12.64 -5.15 3.75
C ASP A 211 12.74 -6.23 2.67
N PRO A 212 12.09 -6.01 1.52
CA PRO A 212 11.09 -4.97 1.28
C PRO A 212 9.79 -5.18 2.07
N VAL A 213 8.84 -4.24 1.98
CA VAL A 213 7.48 -4.38 2.52
C VAL A 213 6.45 -4.33 1.40
N TYR A 214 5.25 -4.82 1.68
CA TYR A 214 4.09 -4.63 0.83
C TYR A 214 3.20 -3.51 1.37
N ALA A 215 2.53 -2.81 0.46
CA ALA A 215 1.37 -2.00 0.77
C ALA A 215 0.16 -2.62 0.06
N ASP A 216 -0.83 -3.01 0.83
CA ASP A 216 -2.12 -3.47 0.33
C ASP A 216 -3.10 -2.32 0.37
N PHE A 217 -3.75 -2.03 -0.75
CA PHE A 217 -4.71 -0.94 -0.90
C PHE A 217 -5.83 -1.36 -1.86
N THR A 218 -6.94 -0.65 -1.81
CA THR A 218 -8.12 -0.98 -2.61
C THR A 218 -8.53 0.18 -3.48
N GLN A 219 -9.10 -0.12 -4.65
CA GLN A 219 -9.69 0.89 -5.52
C GLN A 219 -10.97 0.36 -6.19
N PRO A 220 -11.88 1.25 -6.67
CA PRO A 220 -13.04 0.86 -7.44
C PRO A 220 -12.65 0.06 -8.69
N VAL A 221 -13.45 -0.96 -9.03
CA VAL A 221 -13.16 -1.83 -10.20
C VAL A 221 -13.10 -1.04 -11.51
N ALA A 222 -13.91 0.02 -11.64
CA ALA A 222 -13.91 0.86 -12.84
C ALA A 222 -12.56 1.54 -13.08
N ASP A 223 -11.95 2.08 -12.00
CA ASP A 223 -10.66 2.76 -12.07
C ASP A 223 -9.52 1.77 -12.33
N ALA A 224 -9.59 0.57 -11.71
CA ALA A 224 -8.64 -0.51 -11.98
C ALA A 224 -8.66 -0.97 -13.44
N LEU A 225 -9.85 -1.05 -14.05
CA LEU A 225 -9.99 -1.40 -15.47
C LEU A 225 -9.45 -0.29 -16.38
N GLN A 226 -9.70 0.98 -16.05
CA GLN A 226 -9.16 2.13 -16.79
C GLN A 226 -7.63 2.17 -16.73
N MET A 227 -7.06 1.99 -15.54
CA MET A 227 -5.62 1.91 -15.34
C MET A 227 -5.00 0.75 -16.15
N ARG A 228 -5.63 -0.42 -16.11
CA ARG A 228 -5.20 -1.59 -16.91
C ARG A 228 -5.23 -1.32 -18.41
N ALA A 229 -6.29 -0.70 -18.91
CA ALA A 229 -6.40 -0.31 -20.31
C ALA A 229 -5.30 0.70 -20.69
N ALA A 230 -5.05 1.72 -19.85
CA ALA A 230 -4.01 2.71 -20.07
C ALA A 230 -2.60 2.10 -20.11
N ILE A 231 -2.33 1.08 -19.27
CA ILE A 231 -1.07 0.31 -19.31
C ILE A 231 -0.96 -0.51 -20.59
N GLN A 232 -2.04 -1.18 -21.03
CA GLN A 232 -2.04 -1.99 -22.24
C GLN A 232 -1.82 -1.15 -23.50
N GLU A 233 -2.38 0.05 -23.53
CA GLU A 233 -2.23 1.01 -24.66
C GLU A 233 -0.90 1.79 -24.61
N GLY A 234 -0.05 1.53 -23.62
CA GLY A 234 1.25 2.21 -23.47
C GLY A 234 1.16 3.67 -23.01
N ARG A 235 -0.01 4.11 -22.57
CA ARG A 235 -0.22 5.46 -22.02
C ARG A 235 0.29 5.59 -20.58
N LEU A 236 0.36 4.47 -19.84
CA LEU A 236 0.99 4.37 -18.55
C LEU A 236 2.16 3.37 -18.62
N PRO A 237 3.27 3.61 -17.91
CA PRO A 237 4.38 2.66 -17.88
C PRO A 237 3.92 1.33 -17.27
N LYS A 238 4.30 0.22 -17.89
CA LYS A 238 4.12 -1.11 -17.31
C LYS A 238 4.97 -1.19 -16.05
N GLY A 239 4.34 -1.12 -14.86
CA GLY A 239 4.93 -1.49 -13.57
C GLY A 239 6.43 -1.20 -13.40
N GLY A 240 6.88 0.02 -13.74
CA GLY A 240 8.27 0.42 -13.53
C GLY A 240 8.58 0.60 -12.04
N GLU A 241 9.88 0.55 -11.70
CA GLU A 241 10.39 0.84 -10.36
C GLU A 241 9.95 2.23 -9.99
N ASP A 242 9.23 2.93 -9.83
CA ASP A 242 8.77 4.29 -9.49
C ASP A 242 7.36 4.62 -9.96
N ALA A 243 6.59 3.61 -10.39
CA ALA A 243 5.23 3.84 -10.88
C ALA A 243 4.27 4.29 -9.77
N LEU A 244 4.57 3.98 -8.52
CA LEU A 244 3.76 4.31 -7.35
C LEU A 244 4.57 5.09 -6.34
N SER A 245 3.94 6.02 -5.65
CA SER A 245 4.55 6.67 -4.50
C SER A 245 3.70 6.42 -3.25
N LEU A 246 4.39 6.24 -2.12
CA LEU A 246 3.79 6.02 -0.82
C LEU A 246 4.16 7.17 0.11
N SER A 247 3.21 7.67 0.87
CA SER A 247 3.41 8.62 1.96
C SER A 247 2.77 8.12 3.25
N VAL A 248 3.36 8.51 4.38
CA VAL A 248 2.83 8.22 5.71
C VAL A 248 2.24 9.50 6.28
N ASP A 249 0.97 9.47 6.67
CA ASP A 249 0.27 10.63 7.21
C ASP A 249 0.99 11.22 8.44
N GLY A 250 1.10 12.54 8.48
CA GLY A 250 1.76 13.25 9.58
C GLY A 250 3.29 13.21 9.54
N THR A 251 3.90 12.71 8.45
CA THR A 251 5.35 12.69 8.27
C THR A 251 5.72 13.12 6.85
N ASP A 252 6.99 13.53 6.67
CA ASP A 252 7.53 13.83 5.33
C ASP A 252 8.05 12.58 4.61
N TYR A 253 7.80 11.39 5.15
CA TYR A 253 8.29 10.15 4.57
C TYR A 253 7.60 9.85 3.24
N LYS A 254 8.42 9.69 2.20
CA LYS A 254 7.97 9.28 0.85
C LYS A 254 8.86 8.15 0.36
N SER A 255 8.25 7.17 -0.27
CA SER A 255 8.97 6.06 -0.91
C SER A 255 8.33 5.76 -2.25
N THR A 256 9.12 5.34 -3.22
CA THR A 256 8.63 4.85 -4.50
C THR A 256 8.57 3.33 -4.50
N GLY A 257 7.66 2.78 -5.30
CA GLY A 257 7.42 1.35 -5.31
C GLY A 257 6.83 0.84 -6.62
N THR A 258 6.74 -0.47 -6.70
CA THR A 258 6.31 -1.21 -7.89
C THR A 258 4.99 -1.91 -7.64
N LEU A 259 4.02 -1.74 -8.52
CA LEU A 259 2.78 -2.51 -8.50
C LEU A 259 3.10 -3.97 -8.85
N LEU A 260 2.76 -4.91 -7.97
CA LEU A 260 3.00 -6.33 -8.18
C LEU A 260 1.82 -6.99 -8.89
N PHE A 261 0.64 -6.82 -8.35
CA PHE A 261 -0.57 -7.40 -8.93
C PHE A 261 -1.81 -6.61 -8.53
N THR A 262 -2.86 -6.80 -9.32
CA THR A 262 -4.24 -6.46 -8.99
C THR A 262 -4.96 -7.78 -8.76
N ASP A 263 -5.71 -7.92 -7.69
CA ASP A 263 -6.47 -9.14 -7.41
C ASP A 263 -7.44 -9.45 -8.57
N VAL A 264 -7.69 -10.74 -8.80
CA VAL A 264 -8.61 -11.21 -9.85
C VAL A 264 -10.06 -11.14 -9.37
N ALA A 265 -10.26 -11.03 -8.04
CA ALA A 265 -11.57 -11.00 -7.42
C ALA A 265 -11.98 -9.58 -7.03
N VAL A 266 -13.23 -9.25 -7.32
CA VAL A 266 -13.89 -8.02 -6.84
C VAL A 266 -14.60 -8.36 -5.54
N ASP A 267 -14.37 -7.60 -4.49
CA ASP A 267 -15.17 -7.70 -3.27
C ASP A 267 -16.61 -7.34 -3.58
N ARG A 268 -17.52 -8.30 -3.33
CA ARG A 268 -18.94 -8.17 -3.70
C ARG A 268 -19.70 -7.14 -2.87
N THR A 269 -19.19 -6.81 -1.70
CA THR A 269 -19.82 -5.87 -0.77
C THR A 269 -19.49 -4.44 -1.11
N THR A 270 -18.22 -4.18 -1.46
CA THR A 270 -17.69 -2.84 -1.69
C THR A 270 -17.51 -2.49 -3.17
N GLY A 271 -17.51 -3.48 -4.08
CA GLY A 271 -17.20 -3.28 -5.50
C GLY A 271 -15.76 -2.89 -5.77
N GLN A 272 -14.85 -3.13 -4.82
CA GLN A 272 -13.45 -2.79 -4.92
C GLN A 272 -12.58 -4.00 -5.30
N VAL A 273 -11.42 -3.72 -5.89
CA VAL A 273 -10.35 -4.67 -6.13
C VAL A 273 -9.17 -4.35 -5.23
N SER A 274 -8.50 -5.40 -4.74
CA SER A 274 -7.29 -5.26 -3.95
C SER A 274 -6.07 -5.19 -4.86
N LEU A 275 -5.17 -4.27 -4.54
CA LEU A 275 -3.89 -4.10 -5.20
C LEU A 275 -2.79 -4.26 -4.17
N ARG A 276 -1.66 -4.82 -4.63
CA ARG A 276 -0.45 -4.95 -3.83
C ARG A 276 0.72 -4.32 -4.53
N ALA A 277 1.41 -3.45 -3.83
CA ALA A 277 2.65 -2.87 -4.29
C ALA A 277 3.80 -3.18 -3.33
N ARG A 278 5.02 -3.23 -3.88
CA ARG A 278 6.26 -3.48 -3.12
C ARG A 278 7.03 -2.18 -2.97
N PHE A 279 7.49 -1.91 -1.76
CA PHE A 279 8.29 -0.75 -1.40
C PHE A 279 9.57 -1.18 -0.69
N ALA A 280 10.68 -0.55 -1.02
CA ALA A 280 11.92 -0.74 -0.28
C ALA A 280 11.81 -0.09 1.11
N ASN A 281 12.34 -0.77 2.14
CA ASN A 281 12.29 -0.29 3.52
C ASN A 281 13.62 -0.52 4.27
N PRO A 282 14.77 -0.12 3.70
CA PRO A 282 16.09 -0.45 4.27
C PRO A 282 16.30 0.17 5.65
N LYS A 283 15.62 1.27 5.96
CA LYS A 283 15.69 1.94 7.29
C LYS A 283 14.68 1.40 8.29
N GLY A 284 13.80 0.46 7.90
CA GLY A 284 12.78 -0.11 8.78
C GLY A 284 11.73 0.90 9.29
N VAL A 285 11.50 1.99 8.55
CA VAL A 285 10.53 3.04 8.93
C VAL A 285 9.10 2.55 8.77
N LEU A 286 8.83 1.81 7.70
CA LEU A 286 7.52 1.24 7.45
C LEU A 286 7.33 -0.02 8.30
N LEU A 287 6.38 0.03 9.21
CA LEU A 287 6.06 -1.08 10.09
C LEU A 287 4.75 -1.75 9.68
N PRO A 288 4.64 -3.08 9.76
CA PRO A 288 3.40 -3.80 9.49
C PRO A 288 2.21 -3.26 10.28
N GLY A 289 1.08 -3.13 9.60
CA GLY A 289 -0.13 -2.55 10.17
C GLY A 289 -0.25 -1.03 10.07
N MET A 290 0.81 -0.29 9.69
CA MET A 290 0.72 1.16 9.49
C MET A 290 -0.23 1.51 8.33
N TYR A 291 -0.99 2.59 8.53
CA TYR A 291 -1.77 3.21 7.45
C TYR A 291 -0.85 4.08 6.59
N VAL A 292 -1.05 3.99 5.30
CA VAL A 292 -0.29 4.73 4.30
C VAL A 292 -1.22 5.22 3.19
N ARG A 293 -0.78 6.26 2.48
CA ARG A 293 -1.42 6.70 1.24
C ARG A 293 -0.56 6.30 0.07
N VAL A 294 -1.14 5.53 -0.82
CA VAL A 294 -0.48 5.11 -2.07
C VAL A 294 -1.04 5.97 -3.19
N ARG A 295 -0.15 6.69 -3.88
CA ARG A 295 -0.48 7.48 -5.06
C ARG A 295 -0.27 6.63 -6.29
N THR A 296 -1.35 6.42 -7.02
CA THR A 296 -1.39 5.61 -8.24
C THR A 296 -1.71 6.49 -9.44
N PRO A 297 -0.90 6.46 -10.51
CA PRO A 297 -1.25 7.12 -11.75
C PRO A 297 -2.42 6.39 -12.40
N GLN A 298 -3.52 7.10 -12.67
CA GLN A 298 -4.72 6.51 -13.28
C GLN A 298 -4.73 6.68 -14.80
N ARG A 299 -4.38 7.86 -15.26
CA ARG A 299 -4.34 8.17 -16.69
C ARG A 299 -3.37 9.30 -16.98
N VAL A 300 -2.82 9.30 -18.16
CA VAL A 300 -2.06 10.42 -18.70
C VAL A 300 -2.89 11.09 -19.80
N ASP A 301 -3.11 12.38 -19.65
CA ASP A 301 -3.68 13.22 -20.70
C ASP A 301 -2.52 14.02 -21.33
N ALA A 302 -2.17 13.65 -22.55
CA ALA A 302 -1.03 14.26 -23.26
C ALA A 302 -1.28 15.71 -23.70
N ASN A 303 -2.56 16.12 -23.78
CA ASN A 303 -2.98 17.42 -24.26
C ASN A 303 -3.86 18.15 -23.22
N ALA A 304 -3.59 17.95 -21.93
CA ALA A 304 -4.35 18.58 -20.87
C ALA A 304 -4.14 20.09 -20.87
N ILE A 305 -5.20 20.81 -20.67
CA ILE A 305 -5.19 22.26 -20.44
C ILE A 305 -5.22 22.50 -18.95
N LEU A 306 -4.15 23.07 -18.39
CA LEU A 306 -4.06 23.38 -16.98
C LEU A 306 -4.10 24.87 -16.74
N VAL A 307 -4.97 25.30 -15.81
CA VAL A 307 -5.06 26.69 -15.38
C VAL A 307 -4.87 26.79 -13.87
N PRO A 308 -4.22 27.85 -13.34
CA PRO A 308 -4.11 28.05 -11.90
C PRO A 308 -5.50 28.14 -11.26
N GLN A 309 -5.64 27.61 -10.03
CA GLN A 309 -6.91 27.58 -9.31
C GLN A 309 -7.55 28.98 -9.23
N ARG A 310 -6.75 30.03 -9.07
CA ARG A 310 -7.22 31.42 -9.00
C ARG A 310 -7.87 31.94 -10.29
N ALA A 311 -7.61 31.31 -11.45
CA ALA A 311 -8.23 31.68 -12.72
C ALA A 311 -9.67 31.15 -12.86
N VAL A 312 -10.03 30.13 -12.08
CA VAL A 312 -11.35 29.50 -12.14
C VAL A 312 -12.26 30.15 -11.11
N GLN A 313 -13.27 30.85 -11.58
CA GLN A 313 -14.31 31.44 -10.74
C GLN A 313 -15.51 30.50 -10.68
N ARG A 314 -16.13 30.39 -9.52
CA ARG A 314 -17.39 29.65 -9.37
C ARG A 314 -18.55 30.66 -9.25
N SER A 315 -19.56 30.50 -10.07
CA SER A 315 -20.79 31.22 -10.01
C SER A 315 -21.67 30.77 -8.83
N SER A 316 -22.69 31.54 -8.48
CA SER A 316 -23.65 31.22 -7.40
C SER A 316 -24.39 29.89 -7.64
N ASP A 317 -24.50 29.44 -8.89
CA ASP A 317 -25.08 28.18 -9.31
C ASP A 317 -24.06 27.00 -9.27
N GLY A 318 -22.81 27.27 -8.83
CA GLY A 318 -21.71 26.30 -8.74
C GLY A 318 -20.97 26.07 -10.06
N ALA A 319 -21.40 26.67 -11.19
CA ALA A 319 -20.74 26.52 -12.47
C ALA A 319 -19.34 27.17 -12.46
N ALA A 320 -18.35 26.47 -13.00
CA ALA A 320 -17.01 27.00 -13.16
C ALA A 320 -16.93 27.87 -14.41
N ARG A 321 -16.27 29.02 -14.31
CA ARG A 321 -16.07 29.97 -15.40
C ARG A 321 -14.63 30.48 -15.40
N VAL A 322 -14.14 30.85 -16.55
CA VAL A 322 -12.84 31.54 -16.73
C VAL A 322 -13.02 32.79 -17.56
N MET A 323 -12.15 33.74 -17.39
CA MET A 323 -12.10 34.94 -18.22
C MET A 323 -11.02 34.76 -19.29
N VAL A 324 -11.43 34.76 -20.56
CA VAL A 324 -10.56 34.62 -21.72
C VAL A 324 -10.41 35.93 -22.42
N ILE A 325 -9.20 36.31 -22.82
CA ILE A 325 -8.93 37.48 -23.64
C ILE A 325 -9.02 37.04 -25.10
N VAL A 326 -10.00 37.61 -25.83
CA VAL A 326 -10.16 37.34 -27.27
C VAL A 326 -9.28 38.27 -28.13
N GLN A 327 -9.20 38.00 -29.43
CA GLN A 327 -8.24 38.67 -30.34
C GLN A 327 -8.37 40.18 -30.42
N ASP A 328 -9.53 40.73 -30.10
CA ASP A 328 -9.75 42.17 -30.08
C ASP A 328 -9.37 42.86 -28.75
N GLY A 329 -8.80 42.09 -27.81
CA GLY A 329 -8.40 42.61 -26.48
C GLY A 329 -9.55 42.76 -25.51
N THR A 330 -10.70 42.14 -25.77
CA THR A 330 -11.86 42.16 -24.84
C THR A 330 -11.88 40.86 -24.03
N VAL A 331 -12.49 40.96 -22.83
CA VAL A 331 -12.69 39.82 -21.92
C VAL A 331 -14.00 39.11 -22.26
N GLU A 332 -13.94 37.81 -22.44
CA GLU A 332 -15.09 36.91 -22.52
C GLU A 332 -15.18 36.04 -21.27
N VAL A 333 -16.30 36.03 -20.59
CA VAL A 333 -16.58 35.10 -19.49
C VAL A 333 -17.12 33.81 -20.08
N ARG A 334 -16.32 32.73 -20.02
CA ARG A 334 -16.65 31.46 -20.67
C ARG A 334 -16.88 30.38 -19.63
N PRO A 335 -18.00 29.63 -19.71
CA PRO A 335 -18.21 28.46 -18.86
C PRO A 335 -17.23 27.36 -19.24
N VAL A 336 -16.69 26.67 -18.23
CA VAL A 336 -15.72 25.58 -18.42
C VAL A 336 -16.11 24.38 -17.56
N LYS A 337 -15.70 23.18 -18.00
CA LYS A 337 -15.75 22.00 -17.16
C LYS A 337 -14.36 21.75 -16.56
N THR A 338 -14.30 21.68 -15.25
CA THR A 338 -13.08 21.35 -14.51
C THR A 338 -12.98 19.84 -14.30
N GLY A 339 -11.79 19.28 -14.51
CA GLY A 339 -11.45 17.89 -14.22
C GLY A 339 -10.69 17.76 -12.90
N ALA A 340 -9.59 17.03 -12.91
CA ALA A 340 -8.72 16.84 -11.75
C ALA A 340 -7.99 18.13 -11.37
N MET A 341 -7.71 18.27 -10.06
CA MET A 341 -6.87 19.35 -9.53
C MET A 341 -5.60 18.77 -8.95
N GLN A 342 -4.46 19.32 -9.35
CA GLN A 342 -3.15 18.93 -8.81
C GLN A 342 -2.24 20.14 -8.74
N ASP A 343 -1.44 20.27 -7.68
CA ASP A 343 -0.46 21.35 -7.49
C ASP A 343 -1.06 22.76 -7.68
N SER A 344 -2.29 22.96 -7.15
CA SER A 344 -3.04 24.22 -7.27
C SER A 344 -3.40 24.62 -8.71
N ARG A 345 -3.45 23.66 -9.65
CA ARG A 345 -3.91 23.84 -11.02
C ARG A 345 -5.11 22.94 -11.33
N TRP A 346 -6.11 23.50 -12.00
CA TRP A 346 -7.27 22.78 -12.51
C TRP A 346 -7.04 22.30 -13.95
N GLN A 347 -7.29 21.03 -14.20
CA GLN A 347 -7.47 20.52 -15.56
C GLN A 347 -8.81 21.05 -16.11
N ILE A 348 -8.80 21.67 -17.28
CA ILE A 348 -10.00 22.06 -18.00
C ILE A 348 -10.26 21.03 -19.09
N THR A 349 -11.40 20.34 -18.97
CA THR A 349 -11.78 19.28 -19.92
C THR A 349 -12.60 19.79 -21.09
N GLU A 350 -13.35 20.88 -20.90
CA GLU A 350 -14.15 21.51 -21.94
C GLU A 350 -14.18 23.04 -21.72
N GLY A 351 -14.23 23.81 -22.80
CA GLY A 351 -14.43 25.26 -22.78
C GLY A 351 -13.18 26.10 -23.05
N LEU A 352 -11.97 25.51 -23.08
CA LEU A 352 -10.73 26.20 -23.45
C LEU A 352 -9.97 25.47 -24.55
N LYS A 353 -9.17 26.22 -25.30
CA LYS A 353 -8.24 25.70 -26.32
C LYS A 353 -6.81 26.15 -26.04
N ALA A 354 -5.85 25.35 -26.46
CA ALA A 354 -4.45 25.73 -26.38
C ALA A 354 -4.21 27.00 -27.22
N GLY A 355 -3.38 27.92 -26.71
CA GLY A 355 -3.06 29.22 -27.31
C GLY A 355 -3.99 30.37 -26.86
N GLU A 356 -5.07 30.08 -26.11
CA GLU A 356 -5.92 31.14 -25.56
C GLU A 356 -5.26 31.80 -24.35
N GLN A 357 -5.56 33.09 -24.12
CA GLN A 357 -5.08 33.84 -22.95
C GLN A 357 -6.15 33.86 -21.88
N VAL A 358 -5.82 33.37 -20.68
CA VAL A 358 -6.70 33.31 -19.52
C VAL A 358 -6.24 34.29 -18.45
N VAL A 359 -7.16 35.10 -17.94
CA VAL A 359 -6.90 36.04 -16.87
C VAL A 359 -6.69 35.28 -15.57
N VAL A 360 -5.59 35.58 -14.86
CA VAL A 360 -5.22 34.92 -13.58
C VAL A 360 -5.11 35.89 -12.40
N GLY A 361 -5.13 37.20 -12.66
CA GLY A 361 -5.06 38.22 -11.63
C GLY A 361 -5.77 39.52 -12.04
N ASN A 362 -6.05 40.40 -11.07
CA ASN A 362 -6.77 41.68 -11.24
C ASN A 362 -8.17 41.53 -11.84
N MET A 363 -8.90 40.48 -11.43
CA MET A 363 -10.23 40.15 -11.96
C MET A 363 -11.37 40.96 -11.36
N THR A 364 -11.11 41.76 -10.31
CA THR A 364 -12.14 42.51 -9.59
C THR A 364 -12.74 43.62 -10.47
N GLY A 365 -14.05 43.61 -10.66
CA GLY A 365 -14.78 44.60 -11.47
C GLY A 365 -14.58 44.46 -12.99
N LEU A 366 -14.10 43.28 -13.46
CA LEU A 366 -14.08 42.92 -14.87
C LEU A 366 -15.41 42.29 -15.27
N ASN A 367 -15.95 42.78 -16.39
CA ASN A 367 -17.15 42.24 -17.02
C ASN A 367 -16.84 41.72 -18.44
N SER A 368 -17.72 40.89 -18.95
CA SER A 368 -17.65 40.49 -20.36
C SER A 368 -17.79 41.74 -21.26
N GLY A 369 -16.85 41.85 -22.22
CA GLY A 369 -16.79 43.04 -23.12
C GLY A 369 -15.82 44.15 -22.68
N ASP A 370 -15.25 44.09 -21.46
CA ASP A 370 -14.26 45.07 -21.02
C ASP A 370 -12.97 44.91 -21.84
N LYS A 371 -12.39 46.05 -22.27
CA LYS A 371 -11.07 46.06 -22.92
C LYS A 371 -9.98 45.96 -21.89
N VAL A 372 -9.02 45.03 -22.12
CA VAL A 372 -7.91 44.77 -21.20
C VAL A 372 -6.58 44.72 -21.93
N VAL A 373 -5.51 44.99 -21.20
CA VAL A 373 -4.12 44.75 -21.62
C VAL A 373 -3.54 43.65 -20.78
N ALA A 374 -3.16 42.58 -21.45
CA ALA A 374 -2.55 41.43 -20.81
C ALA A 374 -1.12 41.76 -20.36
N LYS A 375 -0.81 41.49 -19.11
CA LYS A 375 0.51 41.56 -18.54
C LYS A 375 0.89 40.17 -18.05
N SER A 376 2.13 39.74 -18.30
CA SER A 376 2.61 38.50 -17.74
C SER A 376 2.53 38.53 -16.21
N PRO A 377 2.11 37.44 -15.54
CA PRO A 377 2.04 37.40 -14.09
C PRO A 377 3.40 37.75 -13.50
N SER A 378 3.45 38.67 -12.55
CA SER A 378 4.63 38.89 -11.74
C SER A 378 4.92 37.60 -10.96
N ALA A 379 6.13 37.03 -11.10
CA ALA A 379 6.56 35.87 -10.35
C ALA A 379 6.45 36.16 -8.85
N GLN A 380 5.38 35.72 -8.20
CA GLN A 380 5.33 35.72 -6.76
C GLN A 380 6.33 34.69 -6.23
N PRO A 381 7.23 35.05 -5.30
CA PRO A 381 8.09 34.07 -4.67
C PRO A 381 7.22 33.02 -3.98
N GLN A 382 7.42 31.76 -4.33
CA GLN A 382 6.82 30.65 -3.63
C GLN A 382 7.17 30.76 -2.15
N SER A 383 6.18 31.04 -1.30
CA SER A 383 6.36 30.95 0.14
C SER A 383 6.68 29.48 0.44
N LYS A 384 7.93 29.22 0.80
CA LYS A 384 8.30 27.97 1.44
C LYS A 384 7.47 27.88 2.73
N SER A 385 6.47 27.02 2.75
CA SER A 385 5.82 26.62 4.00
C SER A 385 6.86 25.92 4.85
N GLN A 386 7.12 26.53 6.01
CA GLN A 386 7.87 25.91 7.10
C GLN A 386 7.12 24.71 7.68
#